data_f4c9975c2c5a4e3dd5a37b1e36c6dc6a
#
_entry.id   f4c9975c2c5a4e3dd5a37b1e36c6dc6a
#
_cell.length_a   1.000
_cell.length_b   1.000
_cell.length_c   1.000
_cell.angle_alpha   90.00
_cell.angle_beta   90.00
_cell.angle_gamma   90.00
#
_symmetry.space_group_name_H-M   'P 1'
#
loop_
_entity.id
_entity.type
_entity.pdbx_description
1 polymer ?
#
loop_
_entity_poly.entity_id
_entity_poly.type
_entity_poly.pdbx_seq_one_letter_code
_entity_poly.pdbx_strand_id
1 'polypeptide(L)'
;CLELLKELPNVKVAFFVSEETGCHGSRAANEKFFENVGYAIQFDAPGNRMVSEFLMGTRLFDRQSNFHLLTNKVLNENFIEPNYGSHPYTDAYALKKLFDFSCINIAIGYYDYHTPNEYVVVEDVYNGIESCGRYDHIKQPYR
;
A
#
# COMPACT_ATOMS: atom_id res chain seq x y z
N CYS A 1 -2.25 9.98 1.24
CA CYS A 1 -3.19 9.59 2.31
C CYS A 1 -4.16 10.73 2.69
N LEU A 2 -3.69 11.95 2.98
CA LEU A 2 -4.58 13.05 3.40
C LEU A 2 -5.61 13.43 2.33
N GLU A 3 -5.26 13.38 1.05
CA GLU A 3 -6.23 13.61 -0.04
C GLU A 3 -7.30 12.50 -0.07
N LEU A 4 -6.90 11.25 0.12
CA LEU A 4 -7.85 10.13 0.15
C LEU A 4 -8.88 10.22 1.29
N LEU A 5 -8.49 10.80 2.45
CA LEU A 5 -9.42 11.05 3.56
C LEU A 5 -10.53 12.03 3.19
N LYS A 6 -10.31 12.92 2.23
CA LYS A 6 -11.33 13.89 1.78
C LYS A 6 -12.37 13.26 0.86
N GLU A 7 -11.98 12.21 0.14
CA GLU A 7 -12.77 11.63 -0.94
C GLU A 7 -13.43 10.30 -0.55
N LEU A 8 -12.80 9.53 0.35
CA LEU A 8 -13.24 8.18 0.69
C LEU A 8 -13.96 8.14 2.05
N PRO A 9 -15.26 7.79 2.09
CA PRO A 9 -16.04 7.83 3.34
C PRO A 9 -15.72 6.69 4.32
N ASN A 10 -15.15 5.58 3.84
CA ASN A 10 -14.93 4.36 4.62
C ASN A 10 -13.44 3.96 4.68
N VAL A 11 -12.57 4.94 4.84
CA VAL A 11 -11.13 4.70 4.95
C VAL A 11 -10.63 5.03 6.35
N LYS A 12 -9.70 4.21 6.85
CA LYS A 12 -8.89 4.52 8.03
C LYS A 12 -7.48 4.84 7.55
N VAL A 13 -6.89 5.89 8.06
CA VAL A 13 -5.50 6.24 7.75
C VAL A 13 -4.66 6.17 9.01
N ALA A 14 -3.54 5.48 8.94
CA ALA A 14 -2.55 5.38 10.00
C ALA A 14 -1.22 5.98 9.53
N PHE A 15 -0.63 6.84 10.33
CA PHE A 15 0.71 7.37 10.15
C PHE A 15 1.58 6.78 11.26
N PHE A 16 2.54 5.96 10.88
CA PHE A 16 3.44 5.32 11.83
C PHE A 16 4.74 6.09 11.96
N VAL A 17 5.40 5.90 13.08
CA VAL A 17 6.71 6.47 13.38
C VAL A 17 7.79 5.38 13.32
N SER A 18 9.04 5.80 13.07
CA SER A 18 10.21 4.93 13.15
C SER A 18 10.14 3.72 12.19
N GLU A 19 9.63 3.93 10.98
CA GLU A 19 9.61 2.90 9.93
C GLU A 19 11.05 2.50 9.59
N GLU A 20 11.91 3.45 9.26
CA GLU A 20 13.31 3.29 8.86
C GLU A 20 14.20 2.62 9.93
N THR A 21 13.78 2.62 11.18
CA THR A 21 14.52 2.03 12.30
C THR A 21 13.94 0.70 12.78
N GLY A 22 12.99 0.11 12.04
CA GLY A 22 12.42 -1.20 12.32
C GLY A 22 10.91 -1.23 12.51
N CYS A 23 10.17 -0.30 11.91
CA CYS A 23 8.69 -0.24 11.91
C CYS A 23 8.10 -0.27 13.33
N HIS A 24 8.70 0.45 14.26
CA HIS A 24 8.29 0.41 15.67
C HIS A 24 6.83 0.85 15.85
N GLY A 25 6.37 1.86 15.10
CA GLY A 25 5.00 2.35 15.17
C GLY A 25 3.98 1.30 14.71
N SER A 26 4.19 0.70 13.55
CA SER A 26 3.26 -0.31 13.02
C SER A 26 3.27 -1.62 13.79
N ARG A 27 4.41 -2.00 14.37
CA ARG A 27 4.50 -3.16 15.28
C ARG A 27 3.72 -2.98 16.58
N ALA A 28 3.55 -1.73 17.03
CA ALA A 28 2.76 -1.37 18.20
C ALA A 28 1.33 -0.92 17.83
N ALA A 29 0.87 -1.26 16.63
CA ALA A 29 -0.43 -0.84 16.12
C ALA A 29 -1.57 -1.33 17.02
N ASN A 30 -2.53 -0.46 17.29
CA ASN A 30 -3.66 -0.77 18.16
C ASN A 30 -4.67 -1.68 17.42
N GLU A 31 -4.86 -2.91 17.91
CA GLU A 31 -5.77 -3.88 17.33
C GLU A 31 -7.19 -3.34 17.14
N LYS A 32 -7.68 -2.58 18.10
CA LYS A 32 -9.02 -2.00 18.05
C LYS A 32 -9.19 -1.01 16.89
N PHE A 33 -8.13 -0.29 16.52
CA PHE A 33 -8.16 0.59 15.35
C PHE A 33 -8.30 -0.21 14.06
N PHE A 34 -7.71 -1.41 13.99
CA PHE A 34 -7.73 -2.27 12.81
C PHE A 34 -8.90 -3.26 12.76
N GLU A 35 -9.80 -3.24 13.76
CA GLU A 35 -11.04 -4.01 13.68
C GLU A 35 -11.82 -3.67 12.42
N ASN A 36 -12.31 -4.69 11.71
CA ASN A 36 -13.08 -4.59 10.46
C ASN A 36 -12.29 -3.99 9.26
N VAL A 37 -10.97 -3.94 9.33
CA VAL A 37 -10.13 -3.64 8.17
C VAL A 37 -10.02 -4.89 7.31
N GLY A 38 -10.43 -4.80 6.05
CA GLY A 38 -10.34 -5.91 5.10
C GLY A 38 -9.01 -6.00 4.39
N TYR A 39 -8.35 -4.86 4.19
CA TYR A 39 -7.03 -4.77 3.53
C TYR A 39 -6.34 -3.45 3.88
N ALA A 40 -5.03 -3.39 3.65
CA ALA A 40 -4.25 -2.16 3.79
C ALA A 40 -3.46 -1.85 2.51
N ILE A 41 -3.40 -0.57 2.17
CA ILE A 41 -2.59 -0.05 1.07
C ILE A 41 -1.55 0.90 1.67
N GLN A 42 -0.29 0.65 1.37
CA GLN A 42 0.84 1.52 1.70
C GLN A 42 1.40 2.13 0.41
N PHE A 43 1.89 3.36 0.50
CA PHE A 43 2.56 4.07 -0.59
C PHE A 43 3.99 4.37 -0.19
N ASP A 44 4.87 3.39 -0.41
CA ASP A 44 6.25 3.47 0.02
C ASP A 44 7.18 2.59 -0.86
N ALA A 45 6.74 2.24 -2.05
CA ALA A 45 7.59 1.59 -3.02
C ALA A 45 8.14 2.62 -4.02
N PRO A 46 9.41 2.48 -4.44
CA PRO A 46 10.03 3.42 -5.37
C PRO A 46 9.52 3.28 -6.79
N GLY A 47 9.72 4.34 -7.58
CA GLY A 47 9.28 4.41 -8.97
C GLY A 47 7.76 4.60 -9.07
N ASN A 48 7.18 4.24 -10.21
CA ASN A 48 5.74 4.42 -10.48
C ASN A 48 5.02 3.12 -10.87
N ARG A 49 5.70 1.97 -10.82
CA ARG A 49 5.14 0.68 -11.28
C ARG A 49 5.33 -0.46 -10.30
N MET A 50 6.15 -0.28 -9.28
CA MET A 50 6.43 -1.34 -8.32
C MET A 50 5.21 -1.62 -7.46
N VAL A 51 4.90 -2.91 -7.31
CA VAL A 51 3.90 -3.45 -6.40
C VAL A 51 4.57 -4.54 -5.58
N SER A 52 4.69 -4.35 -4.29
CA SER A 52 5.33 -5.34 -3.41
C SER A 52 4.37 -6.48 -3.11
N GLU A 53 4.66 -7.66 -3.63
CA GLU A 53 3.97 -8.92 -3.30
C GLU A 53 4.57 -9.61 -2.09
N PHE A 54 5.88 -9.48 -1.93
CA PHE A 54 6.63 -10.08 -0.84
C PHE A 54 7.45 -9.02 -0.10
N LEU A 55 7.47 -9.11 1.22
CA LEU A 55 8.38 -8.38 2.08
C LEU A 55 9.08 -9.38 2.99
N MET A 56 10.39 -9.45 2.93
CA MET A 56 11.21 -10.39 3.71
C MET A 56 10.67 -11.84 3.68
N GLY A 57 10.31 -12.32 2.50
CA GLY A 57 9.75 -13.66 2.31
C GLY A 57 8.31 -13.85 2.77
N THR A 58 7.68 -12.84 3.37
CA THR A 58 6.25 -12.88 3.72
C THR A 58 5.42 -12.42 2.54
N ARG A 59 4.47 -13.24 2.13
CA ARG A 59 3.49 -12.86 1.10
C ARG A 59 2.47 -11.90 1.68
N LEU A 60 2.29 -10.76 1.04
CA LEU A 60 1.38 -9.71 1.51
C LEU A 60 -0.08 -9.96 1.11
N PHE A 61 -0.30 -10.58 -0.04
CA PHE A 61 -1.63 -10.94 -0.56
C PHE A 61 -1.55 -12.19 -1.42
N ASP A 62 -2.67 -12.89 -1.58
CA ASP A 62 -2.79 -14.01 -2.51
C ASP A 62 -3.18 -13.48 -3.89
N ARG A 63 -2.45 -13.89 -4.93
CA ARG A 63 -2.77 -13.55 -6.34
C ARG A 63 -4.11 -14.09 -6.83
N GLN A 64 -4.67 -15.09 -6.17
CA GLN A 64 -5.99 -15.64 -6.50
C GLN A 64 -7.12 -15.00 -5.69
N SER A 65 -6.78 -14.11 -4.73
CA SER A 65 -7.78 -13.41 -3.94
C SER A 65 -8.55 -12.37 -4.75
N ASN A 66 -9.80 -12.12 -4.36
CA ASN A 66 -10.58 -11.02 -4.92
C ASN A 66 -9.89 -9.66 -4.72
N PHE A 67 -9.20 -9.48 -3.61
CA PHE A 67 -8.39 -8.28 -3.36
C PHE A 67 -7.36 -8.06 -4.47
N HIS A 68 -6.57 -9.09 -4.83
CA HIS A 68 -5.57 -8.95 -5.89
C HIS A 68 -6.21 -8.74 -7.27
N LEU A 69 -7.27 -9.49 -7.61
CA LEU A 69 -7.94 -9.34 -8.90
C LEU A 69 -8.43 -7.92 -9.13
N LEU A 70 -9.01 -7.31 -8.10
CA LEU A 70 -9.48 -5.93 -8.16
C LEU A 70 -8.34 -4.91 -8.16
N THR A 71 -7.35 -5.11 -7.29
CA THR A 71 -6.14 -4.28 -7.27
C THR A 71 -5.46 -4.28 -8.63
N ASN A 72 -5.27 -5.46 -9.22
CA ASN A 72 -4.66 -5.59 -10.53
C ASN A 72 -5.46 -4.86 -11.63
N LYS A 73 -6.79 -4.96 -11.58
CA LYS A 73 -7.66 -4.20 -12.49
C LYS A 73 -7.45 -2.70 -12.35
N VAL A 74 -7.50 -2.17 -11.12
CA VAL A 74 -7.32 -0.74 -10.85
C VAL A 74 -5.92 -0.27 -11.26
N LEU A 75 -4.88 -1.03 -10.95
CA LEU A 75 -3.51 -0.69 -11.31
C LEU A 75 -3.30 -0.69 -12.82
N ASN A 76 -3.82 -1.67 -13.54
CA ASN A 76 -3.70 -1.76 -15.00
C ASN A 76 -4.44 -0.62 -15.74
N GLU A 77 -5.46 -0.03 -15.14
CA GLU A 77 -6.14 1.16 -15.68
C GLU A 77 -5.30 2.44 -15.57
N ASN A 78 -4.32 2.49 -14.65
CA ASN A 78 -3.53 3.68 -14.34
C ASN A 78 -2.02 3.48 -14.53
N PHE A 79 -1.56 2.25 -14.48
CA PHE A 79 -0.17 1.87 -14.74
C PHE A 79 -0.13 1.06 -16.03
N ILE A 80 0.85 1.32 -16.88
CA ILE A 80 1.01 0.57 -18.14
C ILE A 80 1.16 -0.93 -17.86
N GLU A 81 1.86 -1.30 -16.79
CA GLU A 81 2.08 -2.68 -16.37
C GLU A 81 2.66 -2.72 -14.95
N PRO A 82 1.94 -3.21 -13.94
CA PRO A 82 2.48 -3.32 -12.59
C PRO A 82 3.69 -4.26 -12.53
N ASN A 83 4.75 -3.83 -11.88
CA ASN A 83 5.94 -4.64 -11.66
C ASN A 83 5.85 -5.29 -10.28
N TYR A 84 5.38 -6.53 -10.23
CA TYR A 84 5.31 -7.31 -8.99
C TYR A 84 6.69 -7.79 -8.55
N GLY A 85 7.05 -7.51 -7.31
CA GLY A 85 8.36 -7.85 -6.80
C GLY A 85 8.40 -8.00 -5.29
N SER A 86 9.63 -8.18 -4.81
CA SER A 86 9.96 -8.14 -3.40
C SER A 86 10.60 -6.80 -3.09
N HIS A 87 10.12 -6.15 -2.06
CA HIS A 87 10.69 -4.92 -1.55
C HIS A 87 11.33 -5.16 -0.17
N PRO A 88 12.27 -4.34 0.26
CA PRO A 88 12.74 -4.34 1.64
C PRO A 88 11.62 -4.12 2.64
N TYR A 89 11.94 -4.15 3.88
CA TYR A 89 11.06 -4.05 5.01
C TYR A 89 10.28 -2.73 5.05
N THR A 90 8.95 -2.79 5.25
CA THR A 90 8.07 -1.63 5.42
C THR A 90 6.95 -1.92 6.42
N ASP A 91 6.15 -0.90 6.80
CA ASP A 91 5.02 -1.05 7.72
C ASP A 91 3.99 -2.10 7.28
N ALA A 92 3.79 -2.28 5.96
CA ALA A 92 2.89 -3.31 5.44
C ALA A 92 3.28 -4.73 5.88
N TYR A 93 4.58 -5.01 6.07
CA TYR A 93 5.04 -6.28 6.64
C TYR A 93 4.59 -6.46 8.08
N ALA A 94 4.76 -5.42 8.91
CA ALA A 94 4.37 -5.48 10.32
C ALA A 94 2.85 -5.67 10.46
N LEU A 95 2.06 -4.93 9.68
CA LEU A 95 0.60 -5.06 9.66
C LEU A 95 0.16 -6.45 9.21
N LYS A 96 0.76 -6.99 8.14
CA LYS A 96 0.46 -8.36 7.67
C LYS A 96 0.74 -9.41 8.74
N LYS A 97 1.81 -9.25 9.51
CA LYS A 97 2.16 -10.17 10.59
C LYS A 97 1.23 -10.09 11.80
N LEU A 98 0.72 -8.88 12.10
CA LEU A 98 -0.16 -8.68 13.25
C LEU A 98 -1.61 -9.08 12.96
N PHE A 99 -2.11 -8.77 11.77
CA PHE A 99 -3.56 -8.81 11.49
C PHE A 99 -3.96 -9.82 10.41
N ASP A 100 -3.03 -10.34 9.65
CA ASP A 100 -3.22 -11.32 8.56
C ASP A 100 -4.18 -10.89 7.42
N PHE A 101 -4.68 -9.66 7.40
CA PHE A 101 -5.42 -9.15 6.24
C PHE A 101 -4.47 -8.92 5.04
N SER A 102 -5.02 -8.80 3.85
CA SER A 102 -4.23 -8.49 2.65
C SER A 102 -3.60 -7.11 2.76
N CYS A 103 -2.30 -7.02 2.48
CA CYS A 103 -1.57 -5.76 2.41
C CYS A 103 -0.98 -5.59 1.02
N ILE A 104 -0.77 -4.35 0.60
CA ILE A 104 -0.05 -4.04 -0.63
C ILE A 104 0.80 -2.79 -0.40
N ASN A 105 2.02 -2.78 -0.92
CA ASN A 105 2.87 -1.60 -0.98
C ASN A 105 3.07 -1.21 -2.45
N ILE A 106 2.70 0.01 -2.80
CA ILE A 106 2.62 0.51 -4.17
C ILE A 106 3.59 1.68 -4.35
N ALA A 107 4.25 1.71 -5.50
CA ALA A 107 5.06 2.84 -5.94
C ALA A 107 4.20 4.09 -6.11
N ILE A 108 4.75 5.25 -5.73
CA ILE A 108 4.05 6.53 -5.79
C ILE A 108 4.90 7.64 -6.43
N GLY A 109 5.91 7.28 -7.19
CA GLY A 109 6.66 8.25 -8.00
C GLY A 109 7.82 8.90 -7.26
N TYR A 110 8.48 8.22 -6.32
CA TYR A 110 9.75 8.69 -5.80
C TYR A 110 10.92 7.85 -6.33
N TYR A 111 12.04 8.51 -6.54
CA TYR A 111 13.21 7.97 -7.24
C TYR A 111 14.49 8.32 -6.51
N ASP A 112 15.55 7.59 -6.79
CA ASP A 112 16.87 7.74 -6.16
C ASP A 112 16.80 7.74 -4.62
N TYR A 113 15.89 6.92 -4.10
CA TYR A 113 15.55 6.84 -2.68
C TYR A 113 16.78 6.53 -1.82
N HIS A 114 16.78 7.08 -0.60
CA HIS A 114 17.87 6.99 0.36
C HIS A 114 19.19 7.61 -0.13
N THR A 115 19.14 8.52 -1.10
CA THR A 115 20.30 9.27 -1.58
C THR A 115 20.08 10.78 -1.47
N PRO A 116 21.15 11.60 -1.53
CA PRO A 116 20.99 13.05 -1.57
C PRO A 116 20.27 13.58 -2.83
N ASN A 117 20.09 12.74 -3.83
CA ASN A 117 19.43 13.07 -5.10
C ASN A 117 17.98 12.59 -5.16
N GLU A 118 17.41 12.15 -4.05
CA GLU A 118 16.01 11.70 -3.97
C GLU A 118 15.06 12.79 -4.48
N TYR A 119 14.13 12.40 -5.34
CA TYR A 119 13.13 13.30 -5.88
C TYR A 119 11.79 12.59 -6.09
N VAL A 120 10.73 13.38 -6.22
CA VAL A 120 9.37 12.94 -6.47
C VAL A 120 8.87 13.48 -7.81
N VAL A 121 8.24 12.62 -8.61
CA VAL A 121 7.51 13.02 -9.81
C VAL A 121 6.04 13.25 -9.43
N VAL A 122 5.62 14.50 -9.44
CA VAL A 122 4.29 14.92 -8.96
C VAL A 122 3.16 14.26 -9.77
N GLU A 123 3.32 14.08 -11.06
CA GLU A 123 2.35 13.39 -11.91
C GLU A 123 2.14 11.93 -11.49
N ASP A 124 3.20 11.20 -11.14
CA ASP A 124 3.11 9.83 -10.66
C ASP A 124 2.37 9.75 -9.32
N VAL A 125 2.56 10.75 -8.44
CA VAL A 125 1.81 10.85 -7.17
C VAL A 125 0.31 11.03 -7.43
N TYR A 126 -0.07 11.90 -8.35
CA TYR A 126 -1.49 12.10 -8.70
C TYR A 126 -2.11 10.85 -9.31
N ASN A 127 -1.41 10.15 -10.19
CA ASN A 127 -1.86 8.88 -10.77
C ASN A 127 -2.09 7.82 -9.68
N GLY A 128 -1.20 7.77 -8.68
CA GLY A 128 -1.37 6.89 -7.50
C GLY A 128 -2.62 7.23 -6.68
N ILE A 129 -2.90 8.51 -6.44
CA ILE A 129 -4.08 8.98 -5.72
C ILE A 129 -5.36 8.61 -6.48
N GLU A 130 -5.44 8.90 -7.78
CA GLU A 130 -6.60 8.56 -8.62
C GLU A 130 -6.86 7.06 -8.64
N SER A 131 -5.80 6.25 -8.73
CA SER A 131 -5.90 4.79 -8.67
C SER A 131 -6.55 4.36 -7.36
N CYS A 132 -6.19 4.97 -6.24
CA CYS A 132 -6.76 4.61 -4.93
C CYS A 132 -8.19 5.08 -4.75
N GLY A 133 -8.60 6.23 -5.29
CA GLY A 133 -9.99 6.69 -5.25
C GLY A 133 -10.95 5.69 -5.88
N ARG A 134 -10.49 4.91 -6.85
CA ARG A 134 -11.31 3.87 -7.52
C ARG A 134 -11.56 2.62 -6.67
N TYR A 135 -10.80 2.39 -5.59
CA TYR A 135 -11.05 1.28 -4.66
C TYR A 135 -12.35 1.44 -3.85
N ASP A 136 -12.87 2.65 -3.67
CA ASP A 136 -14.11 2.88 -2.91
C ASP A 136 -15.35 2.29 -3.60
N HIS A 137 -15.30 2.03 -4.89
CA HIS A 137 -16.38 1.35 -5.63
C HIS A 137 -16.44 -0.17 -5.37
N ILE A 138 -15.52 -0.71 -4.59
CA ILE A 138 -15.43 -2.12 -4.26
C ILE A 138 -16.26 -2.40 -3.00
N LYS A 139 -17.58 -2.53 -3.17
CA LYS A 139 -18.56 -2.80 -2.09
C LYS A 139 -18.63 -4.27 -1.69
N GLN A 140 -17.54 -4.93 -1.32
CA GLN A 140 -17.63 -6.30 -0.80
C GLN A 140 -16.65 -6.53 0.37
N PRO A 141 -17.07 -7.24 1.44
CA PRO A 141 -16.15 -7.63 2.49
C PRO A 141 -15.20 -8.70 1.92
N TYR A 142 -13.95 -8.34 1.75
CA TYR A 142 -12.90 -9.28 1.36
C TYR A 142 -12.37 -9.97 2.62
N ARG A 143 -12.85 -11.17 2.88
CA ARG A 143 -12.24 -12.13 3.77
C ARG A 143 -11.55 -13.20 2.97
#